data_8d9bed2990cf0253af65e77bd5d32ca4
#
_entry.id   8d9bed2990cf0253af65e77bd5d32ca4
#
_cell.length_a   1.000
_cell.length_b   1.000
_cell.length_c   1.000
_cell.angle_alpha   90.00
_cell.angle_beta   90.00
_cell.angle_gamma   90.00
#
_symmetry.space_group_name_H-M   'P 1'
#
loop_
_entity.id
_entity.type
_entity.pdbx_description
1 polymer ?
#
loop_
_entity_poly.entity_id
_entity_poly.type
_entity_poly.pdbx_seq_one_letter_code
_entity_poly.pdbx_strand_id
1 'polypeptide(L)'
;DLATLEFLPYDFTETFRTFKKNATLIAEKYSSHMEFSDLLDNICDAERRVLEIQNLPKDSLKGKASYYNDMMKLVARNMTNITMTCADKYSQDSYGFTALTYPVPLFAEIERLDGLDPASLQYGLIQTKLIKNKNRINDALYTISKFASLYREVLKG
;
A
#
# COMPACT_ATOMS: atom_id res chain seq x y z
N ASP A 1 -10.33 12.88 23.64
CA ASP A 1 -8.88 12.79 23.60
C ASP A 1 -8.47 11.41 23.06
N LEU A 2 -7.62 11.35 22.02
CA LEU A 2 -7.17 10.09 21.40
C LEU A 2 -6.47 9.17 22.40
N ALA A 3 -5.86 9.73 23.44
CA ALA A 3 -5.17 8.96 24.49
C ALA A 3 -6.13 8.16 25.40
N THR A 4 -7.41 8.48 25.38
CA THR A 4 -8.43 7.82 26.23
C THR A 4 -9.32 6.85 25.46
N LEU A 5 -9.15 6.74 24.12
CA LEU A 5 -9.92 5.81 23.30
C LEU A 5 -9.39 4.37 23.46
N GLU A 6 -10.27 3.47 23.82
CA GLU A 6 -9.95 2.03 23.85
C GLU A 6 -9.56 1.51 22.46
N PHE A 7 -10.28 1.97 21.41
CA PHE A 7 -10.02 1.63 20.00
C PHE A 7 -9.61 2.87 19.22
N LEU A 8 -8.50 2.78 18.49
CA LEU A 8 -8.04 3.85 17.61
C LEU A 8 -9.01 4.01 16.42
N PRO A 9 -9.37 5.25 16.04
CA PRO A 9 -10.37 5.53 15.01
C PRO A 9 -9.78 5.47 13.60
N TYR A 10 -9.07 4.40 13.27
CA TYR A 10 -8.60 4.19 11.92
C TYR A 10 -9.75 3.74 11.00
N ASP A 11 -9.82 4.35 9.83
CA ASP A 11 -10.64 3.92 8.70
C ASP A 11 -9.81 3.89 7.41
N PHE A 12 -9.62 2.71 6.88
CA PHE A 12 -8.81 2.48 5.67
C PHE A 12 -9.66 2.36 4.40
N THR A 13 -10.97 2.48 4.48
CA THR A 13 -11.89 2.30 3.34
C THR A 13 -11.51 3.21 2.17
N GLU A 14 -11.39 4.52 2.43
CA GLU A 14 -11.01 5.50 1.41
C GLU A 14 -9.57 5.35 0.95
N THR A 15 -8.66 4.97 1.86
CA THR A 15 -7.25 4.78 1.54
C THR A 15 -7.09 3.65 0.52
N PHE A 16 -7.69 2.48 0.77
CA PHE A 16 -7.64 1.36 -0.18
C PHE A 16 -8.37 1.67 -1.47
N ARG A 17 -9.55 2.30 -1.40
CA ARG A 17 -10.33 2.67 -2.58
C ARG A 17 -9.54 3.58 -3.51
N THR A 18 -8.93 4.63 -2.97
CA THR A 18 -8.13 5.60 -3.74
C THR A 18 -6.87 4.93 -4.31
N PHE A 19 -6.16 4.16 -3.49
CA PHE A 19 -4.95 3.48 -3.93
C PHE A 19 -5.23 2.47 -5.04
N LYS A 20 -6.26 1.65 -4.90
CA LYS A 20 -6.73 0.69 -5.92
C LYS A 20 -7.10 1.38 -7.21
N LYS A 21 -7.91 2.45 -7.14
CA LYS A 21 -8.28 3.25 -8.32
C LYS A 21 -7.05 3.75 -9.06
N ASN A 22 -6.11 4.35 -8.35
CA ASN A 22 -4.88 4.91 -8.93
C ASN A 22 -3.99 3.83 -9.52
N ALA A 23 -3.82 2.70 -8.83
CA ALA A 23 -3.05 1.57 -9.34
C ALA A 23 -3.68 0.96 -10.60
N THR A 24 -5.02 0.85 -10.65
CA THR A 24 -5.74 0.37 -11.84
C THR A 24 -5.53 1.29 -13.04
N LEU A 25 -5.65 2.61 -12.86
CA LEU A 25 -5.41 3.58 -13.95
C LEU A 25 -3.97 3.50 -14.49
N ILE A 26 -2.99 3.32 -13.62
CA ILE A 26 -1.60 3.14 -14.01
C ILE A 26 -1.42 1.83 -14.77
N ALA A 27 -2.01 0.73 -14.27
CA ALA A 27 -1.95 -0.58 -14.92
C ALA A 27 -2.57 -0.56 -16.32
N GLU A 28 -3.75 0.05 -16.47
CA GLU A 28 -4.41 0.20 -17.78
C GLU A 28 -3.57 0.99 -18.78
N LYS A 29 -2.98 2.10 -18.33
CA LYS A 29 -2.19 2.97 -19.22
C LYS A 29 -0.82 2.38 -19.59
N TYR A 30 -0.17 1.66 -18.68
CA TYR A 30 1.23 1.24 -18.82
C TYR A 30 1.45 -0.28 -18.88
N SER A 31 0.39 -1.06 -19.17
CA SER A 31 0.47 -2.52 -19.31
C SER A 31 1.45 -3.00 -20.38
N SER A 32 1.77 -2.16 -21.37
CA SER A 32 2.79 -2.46 -22.39
C SER A 32 4.22 -2.44 -21.86
N HIS A 33 4.46 -1.75 -20.74
CA HIS A 33 5.80 -1.58 -20.17
C HIS A 33 6.10 -2.55 -19.04
N MET A 34 5.09 -2.98 -18.29
CA MET A 34 5.26 -3.93 -17.18
C MET A 34 3.94 -4.57 -16.75
N GLU A 35 4.04 -5.73 -16.13
CA GLU A 35 2.90 -6.49 -15.60
C GLU A 35 2.46 -5.95 -14.22
N PHE A 36 1.12 -5.86 -13.99
CA PHE A 36 0.52 -5.30 -12.78
C PHE A 36 -0.50 -6.22 -12.12
N SER A 37 -0.83 -7.39 -12.70
CA SER A 37 -1.88 -8.26 -12.16
C SER A 37 -1.63 -8.66 -10.71
N ASP A 38 -0.39 -9.04 -10.40
CA ASP A 38 0.04 -9.39 -9.04
C ASP A 38 -0.16 -8.23 -8.04
N LEU A 39 0.10 -7.00 -8.48
CA LEU A 39 -0.13 -5.82 -7.65
C LEU A 39 -1.62 -5.60 -7.36
N LEU A 40 -2.46 -5.68 -8.38
CA LEU A 40 -3.91 -5.47 -8.23
C LEU A 40 -4.54 -6.57 -7.37
N ASP A 41 -4.12 -7.82 -7.52
CA ASP A 41 -4.57 -8.93 -6.68
C ASP A 41 -4.17 -8.74 -5.22
N ASN A 42 -2.93 -8.32 -4.96
CA ASN A 42 -2.45 -8.04 -3.61
C ASN A 42 -3.17 -6.87 -2.95
N ILE A 43 -3.51 -5.81 -3.71
CA ILE A 43 -4.34 -4.70 -3.20
C ILE A 43 -5.72 -5.22 -2.79
N CYS A 44 -6.37 -6.01 -3.62
CA CYS A 44 -7.70 -6.56 -3.33
C CYS A 44 -7.68 -7.48 -2.11
N ASP A 45 -6.67 -8.34 -1.97
CA ASP A 45 -6.56 -9.24 -0.81
C ASP A 45 -6.30 -8.48 0.49
N ALA A 46 -5.38 -7.49 0.47
CA ALA A 46 -5.10 -6.65 1.63
C ALA A 46 -6.32 -5.83 2.06
N GLU A 47 -7.00 -5.16 1.10
CA GLU A 47 -8.24 -4.42 1.34
C GLU A 47 -9.27 -5.30 2.03
N ARG A 48 -9.60 -6.45 1.45
CA ARG A 48 -10.59 -7.38 1.99
C ARG A 48 -10.28 -7.78 3.43
N ARG A 49 -9.04 -8.19 3.71
CA ARG A 49 -8.63 -8.66 5.04
C ARG A 49 -8.63 -7.55 6.09
N VAL A 50 -8.17 -6.36 5.73
CA VAL A 50 -8.16 -5.22 6.65
C VAL A 50 -9.58 -4.77 6.97
N LEU A 51 -10.45 -4.64 5.97
CA LEU A 51 -11.84 -4.24 6.18
C LEU A 51 -12.64 -5.28 6.96
N GLU A 52 -12.35 -6.58 6.82
CA GLU A 52 -12.93 -7.61 7.67
C GLU A 52 -12.62 -7.38 9.17
N ILE A 53 -11.39 -6.97 9.51
CA ILE A 53 -11.01 -6.66 10.90
C ILE A 53 -11.59 -5.32 11.35
N GLN A 54 -11.49 -4.29 10.51
CA GLN A 54 -12.01 -2.96 10.80
C GLN A 54 -13.49 -2.96 11.15
N ASN A 55 -14.26 -3.80 10.46
CA ASN A 55 -15.71 -3.92 10.60
C ASN A 55 -16.15 -4.92 11.69
N LEU A 56 -15.24 -5.49 12.47
CA LEU A 56 -15.61 -6.33 13.61
C LEU A 56 -16.40 -5.51 14.65
N PRO A 57 -17.48 -6.06 15.22
CA PRO A 57 -18.21 -5.39 16.29
C PRO A 57 -17.29 -5.11 17.49
N LYS A 58 -17.25 -3.86 17.96
CA LYS A 58 -16.35 -3.47 19.06
C LYS A 58 -16.62 -4.24 20.34
N ASP A 59 -17.88 -4.63 20.58
CA ASP A 59 -18.24 -5.47 21.72
C ASP A 59 -17.59 -6.86 21.69
N SER A 60 -17.37 -7.42 20.51
CA SER A 60 -16.64 -8.70 20.35
C SER A 60 -15.14 -8.59 20.59
N LEU A 61 -14.61 -7.35 20.67
CA LEU A 61 -13.20 -7.06 20.84
C LEU A 61 -12.84 -6.68 22.30
N LYS A 62 -13.77 -6.86 23.26
CA LYS A 62 -13.51 -6.59 24.68
C LYS A 62 -12.31 -7.40 25.18
N GLY A 63 -11.35 -6.73 25.81
CA GLY A 63 -10.10 -7.32 26.26
C GLY A 63 -9.06 -7.57 25.16
N LYS A 64 -9.39 -7.25 23.88
CA LYS A 64 -8.50 -7.44 22.71
C LYS A 64 -8.17 -6.12 22.01
N ALA A 65 -8.49 -4.98 22.61
CA ALA A 65 -8.29 -3.66 22.03
C ALA A 65 -6.82 -3.40 21.62
N SER A 66 -5.86 -3.88 22.42
CA SER A 66 -4.43 -3.75 22.09
C SER A 66 -4.09 -4.46 20.78
N TYR A 67 -4.53 -5.70 20.60
CA TYR A 67 -4.29 -6.44 19.35
C TYR A 67 -4.93 -5.78 18.14
N TYR A 68 -6.17 -5.29 18.29
CA TYR A 68 -6.84 -4.51 17.24
C TYR A 68 -6.04 -3.27 16.88
N ASN A 69 -5.65 -2.48 17.88
CA ASN A 69 -4.91 -1.24 17.68
C ASN A 69 -3.53 -1.48 17.05
N ASP A 70 -2.84 -2.54 17.45
CA ASP A 70 -1.53 -2.89 16.87
C ASP A 70 -1.65 -3.29 15.41
N MET A 71 -2.70 -4.03 15.04
CA MET A 71 -3.00 -4.34 13.65
C MET A 71 -3.27 -3.05 12.84
N MET A 72 -4.11 -2.15 13.35
CA MET A 72 -4.43 -0.90 12.67
C MET A 72 -3.20 -0.01 12.48
N LYS A 73 -2.32 0.08 13.48
CA LYS A 73 -1.04 0.80 13.37
C LYS A 73 -0.11 0.16 12.33
N LEU A 74 -0.07 -1.17 12.26
CA LEU A 74 0.72 -1.88 11.25
C LEU A 74 0.23 -1.54 9.84
N VAL A 75 -1.08 -1.57 9.62
CA VAL A 75 -1.69 -1.18 8.33
C VAL A 75 -1.33 0.27 8.00
N ALA A 76 -1.55 1.20 8.94
CA ALA A 76 -1.26 2.63 8.73
C ALA A 76 0.19 2.85 8.31
N ARG A 77 1.15 2.23 9.02
CA ARG A 77 2.58 2.35 8.73
C ARG A 77 2.93 1.82 7.35
N ASN A 78 2.44 0.65 6.97
CA ASN A 78 2.72 0.07 5.67
C ASN A 78 2.05 0.85 4.53
N MET A 79 0.79 1.27 4.69
CA MET A 79 0.09 2.09 3.69
C MET A 79 0.79 3.45 3.50
N THR A 80 1.20 4.14 4.56
CA THR A 80 1.97 5.39 4.46
C THR A 80 3.25 5.20 3.63
N ASN A 81 3.99 4.11 3.84
CA ASN A 81 5.23 3.83 3.13
C ASN A 81 5.06 3.57 1.62
N ILE A 82 3.87 3.24 1.16
CA ILE A 82 3.61 2.96 -0.27
C ILE A 82 2.73 4.01 -0.95
N THR A 83 2.05 4.86 -0.18
CA THR A 83 1.13 5.88 -0.73
C THR A 83 1.64 7.31 -0.56
N MET A 84 2.56 7.57 0.37
CA MET A 84 2.95 8.93 0.77
C MET A 84 4.44 9.24 0.60
N THR A 85 5.28 8.29 0.19
CA THR A 85 6.73 8.46 0.06
C THR A 85 7.27 7.74 -1.16
N CYS A 86 8.34 8.30 -1.75
CA CYS A 86 9.18 7.66 -2.77
C CYS A 86 10.45 7.06 -2.17
N ALA A 87 10.89 7.56 -1.02
CA ALA A 87 12.08 7.11 -0.34
C ALA A 87 11.91 5.69 0.24
N ASP A 88 13.01 4.98 0.43
CA ASP A 88 13.00 3.75 1.21
C ASP A 88 12.89 4.06 2.72
N LYS A 89 12.74 3.03 3.54
CA LYS A 89 12.54 3.19 5.00
C LYS A 89 13.73 3.80 5.75
N TYR A 90 14.89 3.94 5.11
CA TYR A 90 16.12 4.50 5.69
C TYR A 90 16.50 5.84 5.08
N SER A 91 15.77 6.28 4.05
CA SER A 91 16.01 7.52 3.32
C SER A 91 14.87 8.50 3.55
N GLN A 92 15.16 9.78 3.41
CA GLN A 92 14.16 10.84 3.49
C GLN A 92 13.84 11.36 2.09
N ASP A 93 12.56 11.61 1.82
CA ASP A 93 12.15 12.28 0.58
C ASP A 93 12.75 13.68 0.51
N SER A 94 13.20 14.08 -0.69
CA SER A 94 13.71 15.42 -0.93
C SER A 94 12.59 16.45 -0.82
N TYR A 95 12.89 17.60 -0.23
CA TYR A 95 11.95 18.70 -0.11
C TYR A 95 11.49 19.18 -1.51
N GLY A 96 10.19 19.36 -1.71
CA GLY A 96 9.64 19.78 -3.01
C GLY A 96 9.67 18.72 -4.09
N PHE A 97 9.81 17.46 -3.75
CA PHE A 97 9.89 16.37 -4.71
C PHE A 97 8.54 16.15 -5.40
N THR A 98 8.47 16.45 -6.70
CA THR A 98 7.22 16.41 -7.48
C THR A 98 6.63 15.02 -7.59
N ALA A 99 7.41 13.95 -7.46
CA ALA A 99 6.92 12.58 -7.48
C ALA A 99 5.89 12.29 -6.37
N LEU A 100 5.92 13.02 -5.25
CA LEU A 100 4.94 12.87 -4.17
C LEU A 100 3.53 13.32 -4.57
N THR A 101 3.40 14.13 -5.63
CA THR A 101 2.11 14.54 -6.19
C THR A 101 1.53 13.53 -7.18
N TYR A 102 2.32 12.52 -7.57
CA TYR A 102 1.85 11.47 -8.47
C TYR A 102 0.87 10.52 -7.75
N PRO A 103 -0.18 10.02 -8.42
CA PRO A 103 -1.22 9.19 -7.80
C PRO A 103 -0.71 7.98 -7.02
N VAL A 104 0.40 7.37 -7.49
CA VAL A 104 1.20 6.38 -6.74
C VAL A 104 2.65 6.84 -6.83
N PRO A 105 3.21 7.50 -5.82
CA PRO A 105 4.52 8.16 -5.88
C PRO A 105 5.66 7.24 -6.36
N LEU A 106 5.61 5.97 -6.01
CA LEU A 106 6.60 4.97 -6.42
C LEU A 106 6.62 4.69 -7.94
N PHE A 107 5.58 5.09 -8.68
CA PHE A 107 5.50 4.98 -10.14
C PHE A 107 5.66 6.34 -10.86
N ALA A 108 6.08 7.40 -10.20
CA ALA A 108 6.17 8.74 -10.78
C ALA A 108 7.05 8.85 -12.04
N GLU A 109 7.99 7.94 -12.25
CA GLU A 109 8.86 7.93 -13.44
C GLU A 109 8.31 7.09 -14.61
N ILE A 110 7.16 6.44 -14.45
CA ILE A 110 6.65 5.48 -15.45
C ILE A 110 6.37 6.14 -16.81
N GLU A 111 5.91 7.40 -16.81
CA GLU A 111 5.64 8.18 -18.03
C GLU A 111 6.87 8.36 -18.91
N ARG A 112 8.07 8.29 -18.32
CA ARG A 112 9.33 8.42 -19.08
C ARG A 112 9.59 7.25 -20.01
N LEU A 113 8.93 6.09 -19.81
CA LEU A 113 9.08 4.91 -20.66
C LEU A 113 8.44 5.13 -22.04
N ASP A 114 7.36 5.91 -22.13
CA ASP A 114 6.65 6.18 -23.39
C ASP A 114 7.53 6.82 -24.49
N GLY A 115 8.54 7.59 -24.08
CA GLY A 115 9.43 8.30 -25.01
C GLY A 115 10.77 7.60 -25.30
N LEU A 116 10.98 6.38 -24.79
CA LEU A 116 12.27 5.69 -24.88
C LEU A 116 12.17 4.44 -25.74
N ASP A 117 13.26 4.14 -26.47
CA ASP A 117 13.43 2.87 -27.15
C ASP A 117 13.51 1.73 -26.09
N PRO A 118 12.63 0.71 -26.16
CA PRO A 118 12.67 -0.44 -25.26
C PRO A 118 14.00 -1.20 -25.24
N ALA A 119 14.80 -1.13 -26.31
CA ALA A 119 16.13 -1.72 -26.37
C ALA A 119 17.23 -0.84 -25.73
N SER A 120 16.91 0.40 -25.33
CA SER A 120 17.88 1.31 -24.73
C SER A 120 18.24 0.96 -23.30
N LEU A 121 19.48 1.23 -22.90
CA LEU A 121 19.93 1.09 -21.53
C LEU A 121 19.07 1.94 -20.56
N GLN A 122 18.69 3.14 -20.98
CA GLN A 122 17.90 4.06 -20.16
C GLN A 122 16.52 3.48 -19.87
N TYR A 123 15.84 2.89 -20.86
CA TYR A 123 14.57 2.20 -20.66
C TYR A 123 14.73 1.07 -19.64
N GLY A 124 15.73 0.19 -19.82
CA GLY A 124 15.99 -0.92 -18.91
C GLY A 124 16.26 -0.50 -17.46
N LEU A 125 16.99 0.60 -17.25
CA LEU A 125 17.26 1.14 -15.91
C LEU A 125 15.99 1.66 -15.24
N ILE A 126 15.16 2.42 -15.95
CA ILE A 126 13.90 2.95 -15.42
C ILE A 126 12.93 1.80 -15.13
N GLN A 127 12.77 0.87 -16.08
CA GLN A 127 11.89 -0.30 -15.90
C GLN A 127 12.32 -1.13 -14.69
N THR A 128 13.61 -1.38 -14.52
CA THR A 128 14.15 -2.12 -13.35
C THR A 128 13.81 -1.41 -12.03
N LYS A 129 13.93 -0.08 -11.99
CA LYS A 129 13.57 0.72 -10.81
C LYS A 129 12.07 0.60 -10.52
N LEU A 130 11.22 0.69 -11.54
CA LEU A 130 9.77 0.57 -11.40
C LEU A 130 9.36 -0.83 -10.93
N ILE A 131 10.00 -1.89 -11.43
CA ILE A 131 9.77 -3.26 -10.97
C ILE A 131 10.16 -3.40 -9.48
N LYS A 132 11.29 -2.84 -9.06
CA LYS A 132 11.68 -2.81 -7.64
C LYS A 132 10.65 -2.08 -6.78
N ASN A 133 10.13 -0.96 -7.26
CA ASN A 133 9.09 -0.19 -6.58
C ASN A 133 7.78 -0.98 -6.49
N LYS A 134 7.37 -1.67 -7.57
CA LYS A 134 6.22 -2.59 -7.56
C LYS A 134 6.40 -3.69 -6.52
N ASN A 135 7.57 -4.33 -6.48
CA ASN A 135 7.87 -5.37 -5.51
C ASN A 135 7.81 -4.84 -4.06
N ARG A 136 8.31 -3.63 -3.82
CA ARG A 136 8.20 -2.96 -2.51
C ARG A 136 6.73 -2.77 -2.10
N ILE A 137 5.86 -2.39 -3.02
CA ILE A 137 4.42 -2.28 -2.75
C ILE A 137 3.84 -3.66 -2.44
N ASN A 138 4.15 -4.66 -3.25
CA ASN A 138 3.69 -6.03 -3.05
C ASN A 138 4.12 -6.61 -1.70
N ASP A 139 5.37 -6.37 -1.27
CA ASP A 139 5.88 -6.81 0.03
C ASP A 139 5.13 -6.16 1.20
N ALA A 140 4.79 -4.86 1.09
CA ALA A 140 4.01 -4.16 2.10
C ALA A 140 2.57 -4.71 2.18
N LEU A 141 1.92 -4.92 1.03
CA LEU A 141 0.57 -5.49 0.95
C LEU A 141 0.52 -6.94 1.45
N TYR A 142 1.53 -7.74 1.08
CA TYR A 142 1.66 -9.11 1.59
C TYR A 142 1.82 -9.13 3.12
N THR A 143 2.64 -8.21 3.65
CA THR A 143 2.82 -8.05 5.10
C THR A 143 1.48 -7.72 5.77
N ILE A 144 0.74 -6.75 5.24
CA ILE A 144 -0.60 -6.39 5.72
C ILE A 144 -1.52 -7.61 5.70
N SER A 145 -1.62 -8.31 4.58
CA SER A 145 -2.50 -9.48 4.40
C SER A 145 -2.17 -10.60 5.36
N LYS A 146 -0.88 -10.91 5.51
CA LYS A 146 -0.40 -11.97 6.41
C LYS A 146 -0.73 -11.67 7.88
N PHE A 147 -0.40 -10.46 8.33
CA PHE A 147 -0.69 -10.08 9.71
C PHE A 147 -2.19 -9.93 9.96
N ALA A 148 -2.98 -9.39 9.00
CA ALA A 148 -4.42 -9.35 9.12
C ALA A 148 -5.02 -10.74 9.34
N SER A 149 -4.53 -11.77 8.63
CA SER A 149 -4.98 -13.14 8.83
C SER A 149 -4.67 -13.65 10.24
N LEU A 150 -3.44 -13.43 10.74
CA LEU A 150 -3.02 -13.84 12.08
C LEU A 150 -3.83 -13.13 13.18
N TYR A 151 -3.97 -11.82 13.08
CA TYR A 151 -4.74 -11.04 14.06
C TYR A 151 -6.23 -11.39 14.05
N ARG A 152 -6.79 -11.69 12.86
CA ARG A 152 -8.19 -12.13 12.76
C ARG A 152 -8.46 -13.40 13.57
N GLU A 153 -7.55 -14.35 13.57
CA GLU A 153 -7.67 -15.57 14.38
C GLU A 153 -7.65 -15.23 15.88
N VAL A 154 -6.70 -14.38 16.31
CA VAL A 154 -6.62 -13.92 17.70
C VAL A 154 -7.88 -13.14 18.11
N LEU A 155 -8.40 -12.30 17.23
CA LEU A 155 -9.56 -11.45 17.54
C LEU A 155 -10.90 -12.24 17.56
N LYS A 156 -11.00 -13.35 16.83
CA LYS A 156 -12.20 -14.21 16.79
C LYS A 156 -12.23 -15.31 17.85
N GLY A 157 -11.06 -15.79 18.29
CA GLY A 157 -10.93 -16.78 19.38
C GLY A 157 -11.16 -16.15 20.73
#